data_9b014047ee8c394cb846ccd4edbc8635
#
_entry.id   9b014047ee8c394cb846ccd4edbc8635
#
_cell.length_a   1.000
_cell.length_b   1.000
_cell.length_c   1.000
_cell.angle_alpha   90.00
_cell.angle_beta   90.00
_cell.angle_gamma   90.00
#
_symmetry.space_group_name_H-M   'P 1'
#
loop_
_entity.id
_entity.type
_entity.pdbx_description
1 polymer ?
#
loop_
_entity_poly.entity_id
_entity_poly.type
_entity_poly.pdbx_seq_one_letter_code
_entity_poly.pdbx_strand_id
1 'polypeptide(L)'
;VQDRDYMQMAVQEALKAQGMTWTNPLVGAVLVKDGQVLATGYHHQFGKEHAEVNTLSHLADPKQARGATLYVTLEPCSHYGKQPPCCKKVAEAGIKKVVIGQVDPHQIVAGKGIKYLKSHGVQTEVIGGTESLNVAYNFFYQQERPFVTLKYAMSIDGKINAAGKRRTLLTGDAAQVDVQKLRLQNQAILIGANTLRIDNPLLTVRIKNLPHPPIRIVLTKDANRLDFTSQIFKTRGQIWLLSETNLTQNVGENVCCYTASKWTPQKVIQLLAEHEIQSLLVEGGSNVQAQFIATDLVDEIVTYITPLVLGGTALPAVYGQALAEISHYQLLDVKSLNQDVRIRVRRKECLQE
;
A
#
# COMPACT_ATOMS: atom_id res chain seq x y z
N VAL A 1 26.41 5.04 18.90
CA VAL A 1 25.38 4.75 17.91
C VAL A 1 25.37 3.24 17.70
N GLN A 2 24.22 2.60 17.83
CA GLN A 2 24.04 1.16 17.68
C GLN A 2 23.55 0.81 16.27
N ASP A 3 23.67 -0.46 15.88
CA ASP A 3 23.19 -0.96 14.57
C ASP A 3 21.72 -0.59 14.31
N ARG A 4 20.88 -0.60 15.36
CA ARG A 4 19.47 -0.18 15.27
C ARG A 4 19.28 1.29 14.89
N ASP A 5 20.16 2.19 15.33
CA ASP A 5 20.06 3.62 15.01
C ASP A 5 20.33 3.85 13.52
N TYR A 6 21.36 3.18 12.96
CA TYR A 6 21.65 3.24 11.53
C TYR A 6 20.54 2.58 10.70
N MET A 7 19.94 1.48 11.19
CA MET A 7 18.79 0.87 10.53
C MET A 7 17.58 1.80 10.53
N GLN A 8 17.34 2.53 11.62
CA GLN A 8 16.27 3.53 11.67
C GLN A 8 16.52 4.68 10.70
N MET A 9 17.77 5.10 10.50
CA MET A 9 18.12 6.07 9.44
C MET A 9 17.80 5.51 8.06
N ALA A 10 18.12 4.23 7.79
CA ALA A 10 17.78 3.59 6.53
C ALA A 10 16.26 3.52 6.30
N VAL A 11 15.46 3.27 7.35
CA VAL A 11 13.99 3.34 7.29
C VAL A 11 13.51 4.75 6.90
N GLN A 12 14.09 5.80 7.48
CA GLN A 12 13.73 7.18 7.13
C GLN A 12 14.08 7.50 5.67
N GLU A 13 15.21 7.00 5.16
CA GLU A 13 15.56 7.12 3.74
C GLU A 13 14.49 6.44 2.86
N ALA A 14 14.12 5.19 3.17
CA ALA A 14 13.12 4.43 2.42
C ALA A 14 11.77 5.16 2.31
N LEU A 15 11.31 5.78 3.40
CA LEU A 15 10.03 6.50 3.46
C LEU A 15 9.94 7.69 2.50
N LYS A 16 11.05 8.26 2.06
CA LYS A 16 11.08 9.34 1.05
C LYS A 16 10.45 8.92 -0.28
N ALA A 17 10.53 7.62 -0.61
CA ALA A 17 9.99 7.06 -1.85
C ALA A 17 8.52 6.63 -1.77
N GLN A 18 7.82 6.90 -0.67
CA GLN A 18 6.42 6.46 -0.50
C GLN A 18 5.54 6.89 -1.68
N GLY A 19 4.84 5.92 -2.28
CA GLY A 19 3.99 6.07 -3.47
C GLY A 19 4.74 6.09 -4.81
N MET A 20 6.09 6.07 -4.82
CA MET A 20 6.89 6.17 -6.05
C MET A 20 7.34 4.81 -6.58
N THR A 21 7.39 3.79 -5.73
CA THR A 21 8.02 2.51 -6.05
C THR A 21 7.08 1.48 -6.69
N TRP A 22 5.78 1.79 -6.79
CA TRP A 22 4.74 0.93 -7.37
C TRP A 22 4.73 -0.46 -6.72
N THR A 23 5.04 -1.54 -7.48
CA THR A 23 5.12 -2.91 -6.97
C THR A 23 6.46 -3.25 -6.29
N ASN A 24 7.47 -2.38 -6.39
CA ASN A 24 8.71 -2.57 -5.68
C ASN A 24 8.59 -2.14 -4.21
N PRO A 25 9.29 -2.81 -3.29
CA PRO A 25 9.28 -2.43 -1.89
C PRO A 25 9.99 -1.08 -1.68
N LEU A 26 9.64 -0.41 -0.59
CA LEU A 26 10.40 0.71 -0.07
C LEU A 26 11.69 0.18 0.53
N VAL A 27 12.83 0.64 0.02
CA VAL A 27 14.15 0.25 0.53
C VAL A 27 15.00 1.49 0.73
N GLY A 28 15.66 1.54 1.87
CA GLY A 28 16.67 2.55 2.19
C GLY A 28 17.94 1.89 2.68
N ALA A 29 19.05 2.59 2.50
CA ALA A 29 20.36 2.12 2.91
C ALA A 29 21.24 3.24 3.45
N VAL A 30 22.12 2.87 4.39
CA VAL A 30 23.10 3.77 5.03
C VAL A 30 24.47 3.08 5.05
N LEU A 31 25.48 3.75 4.53
CA LEU A 31 26.85 3.25 4.53
C LEU A 31 27.64 3.92 5.66
N VAL A 32 28.24 3.11 6.52
CA VAL A 32 28.97 3.59 7.71
C VAL A 32 30.39 3.03 7.74
N LYS A 33 31.35 3.85 8.11
CA LYS A 33 32.74 3.42 8.37
C LYS A 33 33.30 4.17 9.57
N ASP A 34 33.93 3.45 10.47
CA ASP A 34 34.55 3.98 11.69
C ASP A 34 33.58 4.90 12.50
N GLY A 35 32.30 4.48 12.57
CA GLY A 35 31.25 5.21 13.26
C GLY A 35 30.70 6.45 12.52
N GLN A 36 31.21 6.75 11.32
CA GLN A 36 30.77 7.89 10.51
C GLN A 36 29.86 7.43 9.36
N VAL A 37 28.74 8.12 9.13
CA VAL A 37 27.91 7.93 7.96
C VAL A 37 28.60 8.54 6.75
N LEU A 38 28.94 7.70 5.77
CA LEU A 38 29.60 8.12 4.53
C LEU A 38 28.58 8.52 3.46
N ALA A 39 27.48 7.77 3.35
CA ALA A 39 26.43 8.00 2.36
C ALA A 39 25.11 7.39 2.83
N THR A 40 24.00 7.93 2.33
CA THR A 40 22.66 7.38 2.45
C THR A 40 22.02 7.31 1.07
N GLY A 41 21.06 6.41 0.91
CA GLY A 41 20.31 6.28 -0.34
C GLY A 41 19.03 5.48 -0.17
N TYR A 42 18.22 5.51 -1.19
CA TYR A 42 16.95 4.77 -1.20
C TYR A 42 16.52 4.42 -2.63
N HIS A 43 15.61 3.50 -2.76
CA HIS A 43 14.98 3.20 -4.05
C HIS A 43 13.99 4.30 -4.41
N HIS A 44 14.37 5.18 -5.32
CA HIS A 44 13.61 6.41 -5.59
C HIS A 44 12.28 6.17 -6.29
N GLN A 45 12.26 5.24 -7.26
CA GLN A 45 11.12 5.04 -8.15
C GLN A 45 11.20 3.69 -8.85
N PHE A 46 10.05 3.12 -9.16
CA PHE A 46 9.94 1.89 -9.96
C PHE A 46 10.80 1.94 -11.22
N GLY A 47 11.61 0.90 -11.43
CA GLY A 47 12.52 0.78 -12.57
C GLY A 47 13.81 1.58 -12.49
N LYS A 48 14.05 2.35 -11.43
CA LYS A 48 15.30 3.06 -11.14
C LYS A 48 16.22 2.23 -10.25
N GLU A 49 17.39 2.79 -9.91
CA GLU A 49 18.38 2.14 -9.06
C GLU A 49 17.82 1.73 -7.70
N HIS A 50 18.28 0.59 -7.19
CA HIS A 50 17.98 0.15 -5.84
C HIS A 50 18.78 0.94 -4.81
N ALA A 51 18.36 0.88 -3.55
CA ALA A 51 18.91 1.67 -2.45
C ALA A 51 20.43 1.50 -2.28
N GLU A 52 20.91 0.26 -2.40
CA GLU A 52 22.34 -0.07 -2.22
C GLU A 52 23.19 0.63 -3.29
N VAL A 53 22.77 0.54 -4.55
CA VAL A 53 23.45 1.16 -5.69
C VAL A 53 23.38 2.68 -5.58
N ASN A 54 22.22 3.21 -5.23
CA ASN A 54 22.02 4.64 -5.01
C ASN A 54 22.89 5.16 -3.87
N THR A 55 23.01 4.41 -2.75
CA THR A 55 23.90 4.79 -1.64
C THR A 55 25.36 4.86 -2.09
N LEU A 56 25.82 3.84 -2.84
CA LEU A 56 27.19 3.80 -3.34
C LEU A 56 27.49 4.92 -4.35
N SER A 57 26.52 5.33 -5.14
CA SER A 57 26.68 6.43 -6.12
C SER A 57 26.85 7.81 -5.47
N HIS A 58 26.47 7.96 -4.20
CA HIS A 58 26.65 9.19 -3.44
C HIS A 58 28.04 9.35 -2.80
N LEU A 59 28.92 8.35 -2.90
CA LEU A 59 30.28 8.46 -2.41
C LEU A 59 31.11 9.40 -3.30
N ALA A 60 31.85 10.30 -2.68
CA ALA A 60 32.81 11.18 -3.39
C ALA A 60 33.95 10.36 -4.03
N ASP A 61 34.42 9.32 -3.34
CA ASP A 61 35.36 8.33 -3.86
C ASP A 61 34.79 6.93 -3.60
N PRO A 62 34.51 6.12 -4.64
CA PRO A 62 34.01 4.74 -4.48
C PRO A 62 34.90 3.84 -3.58
N LYS A 63 36.20 4.15 -3.46
CA LYS A 63 37.12 3.42 -2.58
C LYS A 63 36.78 3.54 -1.09
N GLN A 64 36.03 4.56 -0.71
CA GLN A 64 35.58 4.73 0.69
C GLN A 64 34.67 3.59 1.16
N ALA A 65 33.94 2.92 0.24
CA ALA A 65 33.11 1.76 0.56
C ALA A 65 33.91 0.59 1.10
N ARG A 66 35.19 0.45 0.76
CA ARG A 66 36.00 -0.68 1.19
C ARG A 66 36.14 -0.71 2.70
N GLY A 67 35.77 -1.86 3.28
CA GLY A 67 35.82 -2.09 4.72
C GLY A 67 34.68 -1.45 5.52
N ALA A 68 33.74 -0.76 4.86
CA ALA A 68 32.56 -0.17 5.48
C ALA A 68 31.49 -1.21 5.85
N THR A 69 30.50 -0.79 6.64
CA THR A 69 29.27 -1.54 6.94
C THR A 69 28.10 -0.87 6.21
N LEU A 70 27.33 -1.65 5.47
CA LEU A 70 26.09 -1.22 4.83
C LEU A 70 24.89 -1.69 5.66
N TYR A 71 24.06 -0.77 6.07
CA TYR A 71 22.74 -1.02 6.66
C TYR A 71 21.68 -0.89 5.57
N VAL A 72 20.85 -1.89 5.38
CA VAL A 72 19.81 -1.92 4.36
C VAL A 72 18.52 -2.50 4.91
N THR A 73 17.38 -1.86 4.64
CA THR A 73 16.09 -2.24 5.23
C THR A 73 15.54 -3.57 4.73
N LEU A 74 16.00 -4.06 3.56
CA LEU A 74 15.58 -5.31 2.95
C LEU A 74 16.80 -6.03 2.36
N GLU A 75 16.76 -7.36 2.30
CA GLU A 75 17.81 -8.19 1.70
C GLU A 75 18.19 -7.70 0.29
N PRO A 76 19.49 -7.48 -0.01
CA PRO A 76 19.95 -7.11 -1.35
C PRO A 76 19.60 -8.17 -2.40
N CYS A 77 19.02 -7.74 -3.50
CA CYS A 77 18.59 -8.65 -4.57
C CYS A 77 19.77 -9.42 -5.19
N SER A 78 19.50 -10.69 -5.59
CA SER A 78 20.47 -11.61 -6.20
C SER A 78 20.15 -11.98 -7.65
N HIS A 79 18.99 -11.56 -8.17
CA HIS A 79 18.57 -11.87 -9.54
C HIS A 79 18.88 -10.73 -10.51
N TYR A 80 19.07 -11.07 -11.77
CA TYR A 80 19.16 -10.10 -12.85
C TYR A 80 17.73 -9.68 -13.25
N GLY A 81 17.39 -8.43 -12.95
CA GLY A 81 16.19 -7.79 -13.45
C GLY A 81 16.55 -6.76 -14.51
N LYS A 82 15.98 -5.55 -14.41
CA LYS A 82 16.38 -4.40 -15.25
C LYS A 82 17.79 -3.88 -14.90
N GLN A 83 18.29 -4.21 -13.72
CA GLN A 83 19.60 -3.85 -13.19
C GLN A 83 20.38 -5.11 -12.78
N PRO A 84 21.72 -5.06 -12.74
CA PRO A 84 22.53 -6.12 -12.15
C PRO A 84 22.20 -6.31 -10.67
N PRO A 85 22.39 -7.52 -10.11
CA PRO A 85 22.11 -7.81 -8.71
C PRO A 85 22.84 -6.89 -7.74
N CYS A 86 22.11 -6.34 -6.76
CA CYS A 86 22.71 -5.46 -5.75
C CYS A 86 23.78 -6.16 -4.91
N CYS A 87 23.56 -7.43 -4.55
CA CYS A 87 24.53 -8.22 -3.80
C CYS A 87 25.90 -8.31 -4.50
N LYS A 88 25.92 -8.36 -5.84
CA LYS A 88 27.18 -8.33 -6.63
C LYS A 88 27.88 -6.99 -6.50
N LYS A 89 27.17 -5.88 -6.72
CA LYS A 89 27.77 -4.54 -6.59
C LYS A 89 28.27 -4.25 -5.18
N VAL A 90 27.55 -4.70 -4.14
CA VAL A 90 27.96 -4.57 -2.74
C VAL A 90 29.27 -5.33 -2.47
N ALA A 91 29.40 -6.57 -2.97
CA ALA A 91 30.62 -7.34 -2.83
C ALA A 91 31.81 -6.72 -3.59
N GLU A 92 31.59 -6.28 -4.84
CA GLU A 92 32.60 -5.64 -5.68
C GLU A 92 33.12 -4.30 -5.08
N ALA A 93 32.26 -3.58 -4.35
CA ALA A 93 32.64 -2.37 -3.64
C ALA A 93 33.55 -2.62 -2.43
N GLY A 94 33.76 -3.88 -2.04
CA GLY A 94 34.63 -4.26 -0.93
C GLY A 94 34.04 -3.95 0.45
N ILE A 95 32.70 -3.92 0.56
CA ILE A 95 32.00 -3.76 1.83
C ILE A 95 32.32 -4.94 2.73
N LYS A 96 32.65 -4.66 4.00
CA LYS A 96 33.04 -5.68 4.99
C LYS A 96 31.82 -6.39 5.59
N LYS A 97 30.77 -5.64 5.91
CA LYS A 97 29.58 -6.16 6.61
C LYS A 97 28.30 -5.55 5.99
N VAL A 98 27.26 -6.34 5.85
CA VAL A 98 25.89 -5.91 5.53
C VAL A 98 24.97 -6.27 6.68
N VAL A 99 24.33 -5.27 7.26
CA VAL A 99 23.28 -5.43 8.28
C VAL A 99 21.93 -5.24 7.59
N ILE A 100 21.09 -6.26 7.70
CA ILE A 100 19.84 -6.38 6.96
C ILE A 100 18.68 -6.28 7.93
N GLY A 101 17.70 -5.40 7.61
CA GLY A 101 16.52 -5.23 8.42
C GLY A 101 15.54 -6.42 8.29
N GLN A 102 15.35 -6.93 7.08
CA GLN A 102 14.42 -8.02 6.80
C GLN A 102 14.92 -8.89 5.64
N VAL A 103 14.72 -10.21 5.74
CA VAL A 103 14.87 -11.11 4.60
C VAL A 103 13.73 -10.86 3.61
N ASP A 104 14.02 -10.85 2.31
CA ASP A 104 12.98 -10.65 1.30
C ASP A 104 12.00 -11.83 1.29
N PRO A 105 10.68 -11.60 1.47
CA PRO A 105 9.68 -12.67 1.43
C PRO A 105 9.47 -13.24 0.01
N HIS A 106 9.92 -12.53 -1.03
CA HIS A 106 9.77 -12.98 -2.40
C HIS A 106 10.68 -14.18 -2.69
N GLN A 107 10.11 -15.33 -3.01
CA GLN A 107 10.82 -16.62 -3.16
C GLN A 107 11.99 -16.58 -4.16
N ILE A 108 11.96 -15.67 -5.14
CA ILE A 108 13.06 -15.49 -6.11
C ILE A 108 14.31 -14.93 -5.41
N VAL A 109 14.16 -14.13 -4.38
CA VAL A 109 15.27 -13.48 -3.63
C VAL A 109 15.60 -14.23 -2.37
N ALA A 110 14.63 -14.53 -1.55
CA ALA A 110 14.65 -15.11 -0.20
C ALA A 110 15.95 -15.87 0.19
N GLY A 111 16.85 -15.22 0.92
CA GLY A 111 18.12 -15.75 1.40
C GLY A 111 19.23 -15.90 0.36
N LYS A 112 18.95 -15.69 -0.93
CA LYS A 112 19.94 -15.87 -2.01
C LYS A 112 20.94 -14.73 -2.05
N GLY A 113 20.52 -13.49 -1.75
CA GLY A 113 21.40 -12.33 -1.62
C GLY A 113 22.37 -12.49 -0.46
N ILE A 114 21.86 -12.93 0.68
CA ILE A 114 22.67 -13.23 1.88
C ILE A 114 23.70 -14.32 1.56
N LYS A 115 23.26 -15.41 0.92
CA LYS A 115 24.15 -16.52 0.52
C LYS A 115 25.25 -16.06 -0.42
N TYR A 116 24.89 -15.23 -1.41
CA TYR A 116 25.86 -14.66 -2.36
C TYR A 116 26.90 -13.80 -1.62
N LEU A 117 26.47 -12.87 -0.77
CA LEU A 117 27.37 -12.00 0.00
C LEU A 117 28.34 -12.81 0.86
N LYS A 118 27.85 -13.80 1.61
CA LYS A 118 28.68 -14.68 2.44
C LYS A 118 29.73 -15.44 1.61
N SER A 119 29.35 -15.96 0.44
CA SER A 119 30.29 -16.69 -0.44
C SER A 119 31.38 -15.80 -1.05
N HIS A 120 31.18 -14.47 -1.03
CA HIS A 120 32.17 -13.46 -1.49
C HIS A 120 32.87 -12.76 -0.33
N GLY A 121 32.86 -13.34 0.88
CA GLY A 121 33.61 -12.85 2.03
C GLY A 121 32.99 -11.65 2.75
N VAL A 122 31.73 -11.28 2.43
CA VAL A 122 31.01 -10.22 3.11
C VAL A 122 30.27 -10.78 4.32
N GLN A 123 30.50 -10.23 5.50
CA GLN A 123 29.76 -10.58 6.71
C GLN A 123 28.31 -10.10 6.58
N THR A 124 27.35 -10.92 6.98
CA THR A 124 25.92 -10.55 6.94
C THR A 124 25.26 -10.84 8.27
N GLU A 125 24.40 -9.93 8.71
CA GLU A 125 23.60 -10.03 9.91
C GLU A 125 22.18 -9.56 9.63
N VAL A 126 21.16 -10.31 10.07
CA VAL A 126 19.75 -9.91 9.98
C VAL A 126 19.29 -9.53 11.38
N ILE A 127 18.88 -8.27 11.58
CA ILE A 127 18.52 -7.74 12.90
C ILE A 127 17.02 -7.57 13.10
N GLY A 128 16.19 -7.71 12.03
CA GLY A 128 14.75 -7.50 12.08
C GLY A 128 14.34 -6.04 12.26
N GLY A 129 13.03 -5.81 12.40
CA GLY A 129 12.46 -4.52 12.80
C GLY A 129 12.11 -3.57 11.65
N THR A 130 12.14 -4.03 10.40
CA THR A 130 11.73 -3.25 9.22
C THR A 130 10.50 -3.80 8.50
N GLU A 131 9.90 -4.84 9.02
CA GLU A 131 8.76 -5.56 8.43
C GLU A 131 7.53 -4.64 8.21
N SER A 132 7.32 -3.72 9.12
CA SER A 132 6.23 -2.73 9.06
C SER A 132 6.38 -1.70 7.94
N LEU A 133 7.57 -1.58 7.33
CA LEU A 133 7.83 -0.65 6.22
C LEU A 133 7.08 -1.07 4.95
N ASN A 134 6.97 -2.38 4.70
CA ASN A 134 6.46 -2.96 3.46
C ASN A 134 5.32 -3.97 3.69
N VAL A 135 4.33 -3.61 4.53
CA VAL A 135 3.26 -4.54 4.94
C VAL A 135 2.56 -5.22 3.76
N ALA A 136 2.12 -4.44 2.77
CA ALA A 136 1.39 -4.98 1.61
C ALA A 136 2.28 -5.87 0.72
N TYR A 137 3.54 -5.47 0.50
CA TYR A 137 4.53 -6.26 -0.24
C TYR A 137 4.79 -7.61 0.46
N ASN A 138 5.09 -7.57 1.75
CA ASN A 138 5.35 -8.77 2.53
C ASN A 138 4.16 -9.71 2.52
N PHE A 139 2.97 -9.16 2.74
CA PHE A 139 1.73 -9.92 2.76
C PHE A 139 1.44 -10.58 1.40
N PHE A 140 1.61 -9.84 0.30
CA PHE A 140 1.37 -10.33 -1.06
C PHE A 140 2.22 -11.57 -1.38
N TYR A 141 3.51 -11.54 -1.08
CA TYR A 141 4.40 -12.66 -1.35
C TYR A 141 4.26 -13.82 -0.35
N GLN A 142 3.66 -13.60 0.81
CA GLN A 142 3.36 -14.64 1.79
C GLN A 142 1.98 -15.29 1.58
N GLN A 143 0.99 -14.50 1.16
CA GLN A 143 -0.42 -14.92 1.05
C GLN A 143 -0.94 -15.04 -0.38
N GLU A 144 -0.13 -14.68 -1.39
CA GLU A 144 -0.45 -14.70 -2.83
C GLU A 144 -1.73 -13.92 -3.18
N ARG A 145 -2.05 -12.89 -2.39
CA ARG A 145 -3.18 -11.99 -2.61
C ARG A 145 -2.90 -10.57 -2.12
N PRO A 146 -3.61 -9.55 -2.64
CA PRO A 146 -3.53 -8.19 -2.13
C PRO A 146 -3.85 -8.07 -0.64
N PHE A 147 -3.14 -7.19 0.05
CA PHE A 147 -3.53 -6.70 1.37
C PHE A 147 -4.72 -5.76 1.23
N VAL A 148 -5.83 -6.06 1.92
CA VAL A 148 -7.09 -5.32 1.82
C VAL A 148 -7.29 -4.43 3.02
N THR A 149 -7.31 -3.13 2.78
CA THR A 149 -7.70 -2.12 3.76
C THR A 149 -9.12 -1.66 3.48
N LEU A 150 -10.02 -1.82 4.43
CA LEU A 150 -11.37 -1.25 4.39
C LEU A 150 -11.37 0.09 5.12
N LYS A 151 -11.81 1.15 4.43
CA LYS A 151 -11.87 2.49 5.02
C LYS A 151 -13.27 3.06 4.94
N TYR A 152 -13.77 3.58 6.06
CA TYR A 152 -14.99 4.39 6.09
C TYR A 152 -14.92 5.51 7.12
N ALA A 153 -15.74 6.53 6.89
CA ALA A 153 -16.00 7.58 7.88
C ALA A 153 -17.46 7.44 8.35
N MET A 154 -17.69 7.62 9.63
CA MET A 154 -19.04 7.53 10.20
C MET A 154 -19.26 8.57 11.28
N SER A 155 -20.53 8.91 11.51
CA SER A 155 -20.97 9.65 12.70
C SER A 155 -20.76 8.80 13.96
N ILE A 156 -20.83 9.42 15.13
CA ILE A 156 -20.67 8.71 16.41
C ILE A 156 -21.77 7.64 16.62
N ASP A 157 -22.92 7.79 15.98
CA ASP A 157 -24.03 6.80 15.97
C ASP A 157 -23.93 5.81 14.78
N GLY A 158 -22.75 5.68 14.14
CA GLY A 158 -22.43 4.64 13.15
C GLY A 158 -23.05 4.82 11.76
N LYS A 159 -23.34 6.05 11.34
CA LYS A 159 -23.95 6.37 10.04
C LYS A 159 -22.95 7.01 9.09
N ILE A 160 -23.04 6.66 7.79
CA ILE A 160 -22.15 7.20 6.75
C ILE A 160 -22.82 8.26 5.88
N ASN A 161 -24.15 8.35 5.89
CA ASN A 161 -24.88 9.35 5.12
C ASN A 161 -26.23 9.61 5.76
N ALA A 162 -26.70 10.86 5.70
CA ALA A 162 -28.03 11.25 6.15
C ALA A 162 -29.13 10.62 5.27
N ALA A 163 -30.36 10.66 5.72
CA ALA A 163 -31.50 10.25 4.91
C ALA A 163 -31.59 11.13 3.65
N GLY A 164 -31.61 10.48 2.47
CA GLY A 164 -31.67 11.16 1.18
C GLY A 164 -30.59 10.72 0.20
N LYS A 165 -30.60 11.30 -1.00
CA LYS A 165 -29.69 10.96 -2.11
C LYS A 165 -28.51 11.94 -2.25
N ARG A 166 -28.26 12.78 -1.23
CA ARG A 166 -27.18 13.77 -1.25
C ARG A 166 -26.02 13.32 -0.37
N ARG A 167 -24.80 13.63 -0.81
CA ARG A 167 -23.59 13.40 -0.02
C ARG A 167 -23.66 14.16 1.30
N THR A 168 -23.37 13.48 2.41
CA THR A 168 -23.14 14.11 3.71
C THR A 168 -21.64 14.22 3.93
N LEU A 169 -21.12 15.43 4.09
CA LEU A 169 -19.72 15.64 4.46
C LEU A 169 -19.59 15.40 5.97
N LEU A 170 -18.90 14.31 6.33
CA LEU A 170 -18.75 13.90 7.73
C LEU A 170 -17.48 14.47 8.35
N THR A 171 -16.34 14.25 7.71
CA THR A 171 -15.01 14.50 8.28
C THR A 171 -14.44 15.85 7.88
N GLY A 172 -13.66 16.43 8.80
CA GLY A 172 -12.94 17.68 8.58
C GLY A 172 -11.63 17.53 7.78
N ASP A 173 -10.93 18.65 7.59
CA ASP A 173 -9.74 18.73 6.72
C ASP A 173 -8.59 17.83 7.18
N ALA A 174 -8.37 17.70 8.48
CA ALA A 174 -7.31 16.85 9.02
C ALA A 174 -7.51 15.36 8.65
N ALA A 175 -8.75 14.87 8.73
CA ALA A 175 -9.11 13.53 8.30
C ALA A 175 -9.00 13.39 6.76
N GLN A 176 -9.37 14.42 5.99
CA GLN A 176 -9.19 14.42 4.54
C GLN A 176 -7.72 14.29 4.14
N VAL A 177 -6.80 14.99 4.80
CA VAL A 177 -5.35 14.85 4.58
C VAL A 177 -4.88 13.44 4.94
N ASP A 178 -5.36 12.87 6.03
CA ASP A 178 -5.00 11.52 6.45
C ASP A 178 -5.48 10.45 5.44
N VAL A 179 -6.68 10.62 4.87
CA VAL A 179 -7.19 9.78 3.76
C VAL A 179 -6.30 9.85 2.52
N GLN A 180 -5.75 11.03 2.20
CA GLN A 180 -4.80 11.15 1.08
C GLN A 180 -3.52 10.34 1.32
N LYS A 181 -3.02 10.27 2.57
CA LYS A 181 -1.89 9.41 2.94
C LYS A 181 -2.25 7.93 2.81
N LEU A 182 -3.47 7.55 3.19
CA LEU A 182 -3.95 6.18 3.05
C LEU A 182 -4.04 5.77 1.57
N ARG A 183 -4.55 6.64 0.70
CA ARG A 183 -4.57 6.42 -0.76
C ARG A 183 -3.16 6.29 -1.35
N LEU A 184 -2.21 7.11 -0.87
CA LEU A 184 -0.81 7.07 -1.29
C LEU A 184 -0.14 5.71 -1.02
N GLN A 185 -0.61 4.99 0.00
CA GLN A 185 -0.08 3.69 0.42
C GLN A 185 -0.69 2.50 -0.34
N ASN A 186 -1.70 2.73 -1.16
CA ASN A 186 -2.43 1.67 -1.85
C ASN A 186 -2.29 1.77 -3.37
N GLN A 187 -2.19 0.63 -4.05
CA GLN A 187 -2.06 0.54 -5.50
C GLN A 187 -3.41 0.55 -6.22
N ALA A 188 -4.48 0.18 -5.52
CA ALA A 188 -5.84 0.22 -6.05
C ALA A 188 -6.82 0.80 -5.03
N ILE A 189 -7.85 1.51 -5.52
CA ILE A 189 -8.94 2.07 -4.71
C ILE A 189 -10.26 1.62 -5.31
N LEU A 190 -11.13 0.99 -4.53
CA LEU A 190 -12.41 0.45 -4.97
C LEU A 190 -13.58 1.15 -4.33
N ILE A 191 -14.57 1.51 -5.17
CA ILE A 191 -15.89 1.98 -4.75
C ILE A 191 -17.01 1.25 -5.51
N GLY A 192 -18.22 1.30 -4.99
CA GLY A 192 -19.43 0.88 -5.72
C GLY A 192 -20.00 2.00 -6.60
N ALA A 193 -20.75 1.63 -7.64
CA ALA A 193 -21.42 2.56 -8.55
C ALA A 193 -22.35 3.59 -7.86
N ASN A 194 -22.98 3.19 -6.74
CA ASN A 194 -23.79 4.16 -5.96
C ASN A 194 -22.95 5.27 -5.33
N THR A 195 -21.75 4.94 -4.83
CA THR A 195 -20.82 5.93 -4.31
C THR A 195 -20.34 6.87 -5.42
N LEU A 196 -20.05 6.33 -6.62
CA LEU A 196 -19.72 7.15 -7.78
C LEU A 196 -20.85 8.15 -8.09
N ARG A 197 -22.09 7.67 -8.13
CA ARG A 197 -23.27 8.49 -8.48
C ARG A 197 -23.58 9.57 -7.44
N ILE A 198 -23.44 9.26 -6.14
CA ILE A 198 -23.82 10.17 -5.05
C ILE A 198 -22.71 11.16 -4.74
N ASP A 199 -21.48 10.67 -4.64
CA ASP A 199 -20.33 11.46 -4.16
C ASP A 199 -19.54 12.10 -5.29
N ASN A 200 -19.66 11.59 -6.52
CA ASN A 200 -18.89 11.98 -7.69
C ASN A 200 -17.40 12.23 -7.38
N PRO A 201 -16.71 11.23 -6.79
CA PRO A 201 -15.37 11.43 -6.24
C PRO A 201 -14.30 11.38 -7.34
N LEU A 202 -13.19 12.08 -7.11
CA LEU A 202 -11.98 11.99 -7.95
C LEU A 202 -11.21 10.69 -7.70
N LEU A 203 -11.17 10.20 -6.48
CA LEU A 203 -10.36 9.08 -5.99
C LEU A 203 -8.86 9.21 -6.31
N THR A 204 -8.35 10.42 -6.42
CA THR A 204 -6.96 10.72 -6.71
C THR A 204 -6.15 10.96 -5.45
N VAL A 205 -4.85 10.72 -5.52
CA VAL A 205 -3.87 11.22 -4.56
C VAL A 205 -3.49 12.64 -4.97
N ARG A 206 -3.66 13.62 -4.06
CA ARG A 206 -3.43 15.05 -4.32
C ARG A 206 -2.27 15.65 -3.54
N ILE A 207 -1.70 14.89 -2.62
CA ILE A 207 -0.57 15.34 -1.77
C ILE A 207 0.80 15.09 -2.42
N LYS A 208 0.85 14.31 -3.49
CA LYS A 208 2.07 13.98 -4.22
C LYS A 208 1.75 13.66 -5.68
N ASN A 209 2.60 14.11 -6.60
CA ASN A 209 2.50 13.67 -7.99
C ASN A 209 3.12 12.29 -8.13
N LEU A 210 2.36 11.33 -8.64
CA LEU A 210 2.74 9.92 -8.72
C LEU A 210 2.97 9.50 -10.17
N PRO A 211 4.09 8.80 -10.49
CA PRO A 211 4.30 8.19 -11.80
C PRO A 211 3.29 7.06 -12.06
N HIS A 212 2.90 6.34 -11.01
CA HIS A 212 1.89 5.29 -11.04
C HIS A 212 0.81 5.61 -9.98
N PRO A 213 -0.22 6.41 -10.32
CA PRO A 213 -1.32 6.66 -9.41
C PRO A 213 -2.13 5.38 -9.17
N PRO A 214 -2.81 5.26 -8.03
CA PRO A 214 -3.67 4.11 -7.73
C PRO A 214 -4.69 3.86 -8.83
N ILE A 215 -4.89 2.59 -9.18
CA ILE A 215 -5.96 2.14 -10.08
C ILE A 215 -7.30 2.41 -9.39
N ARG A 216 -8.20 3.10 -10.05
CA ARG A 216 -9.53 3.42 -9.52
C ARG A 216 -10.53 2.42 -10.03
N ILE A 217 -11.13 1.65 -9.13
CA ILE A 217 -12.01 0.53 -9.46
C ILE A 217 -13.44 0.91 -9.13
N VAL A 218 -14.35 0.74 -10.08
CA VAL A 218 -15.79 0.91 -9.88
C VAL A 218 -16.49 -0.43 -10.05
N LEU A 219 -17.09 -0.91 -8.96
CA LEU A 219 -17.88 -2.13 -8.95
C LEU A 219 -19.33 -1.79 -9.32
N THR A 220 -19.84 -2.39 -10.39
CA THR A 220 -21.19 -2.13 -10.93
C THR A 220 -21.85 -3.40 -11.48
N LYS A 221 -23.17 -3.43 -11.48
CA LYS A 221 -23.93 -4.47 -12.20
C LYS A 221 -23.92 -4.22 -13.72
N ASP A 222 -23.96 -2.94 -14.11
CA ASP A 222 -24.02 -2.56 -15.53
C ASP A 222 -23.18 -1.29 -15.76
N ALA A 223 -22.05 -1.45 -16.44
CA ALA A 223 -21.16 -0.34 -16.75
C ALA A 223 -21.81 0.68 -17.73
N ASN A 224 -22.75 0.25 -18.57
CA ASN A 224 -23.42 1.14 -19.51
C ASN A 224 -24.36 2.16 -18.83
N ARG A 225 -24.69 1.95 -17.53
CA ARG A 225 -25.49 2.87 -16.73
C ARG A 225 -24.67 3.86 -15.91
N LEU A 226 -23.35 3.83 -16.04
CA LEU A 226 -22.48 4.81 -15.39
C LEU A 226 -22.54 6.15 -16.13
N ASP A 227 -22.46 7.23 -15.36
CA ASP A 227 -22.29 8.57 -15.93
C ASP A 227 -20.80 8.83 -16.22
N PHE A 228 -20.39 8.68 -17.48
CA PHE A 228 -19.03 8.93 -17.93
C PHE A 228 -18.63 10.42 -17.91
N THR A 229 -19.54 11.33 -17.57
CA THR A 229 -19.21 12.74 -17.30
C THR A 229 -18.70 12.96 -15.87
N SER A 230 -18.77 11.94 -15.01
CA SER A 230 -18.30 11.99 -13.63
C SER A 230 -16.82 12.35 -13.53
N GLN A 231 -16.43 12.97 -12.40
CA GLN A 231 -15.08 13.51 -12.18
C GLN A 231 -13.98 12.45 -12.27
N ILE A 232 -14.26 11.21 -11.88
CA ILE A 232 -13.30 10.11 -11.94
C ILE A 232 -12.76 9.89 -13.37
N PHE A 233 -13.61 10.05 -14.40
CA PHE A 233 -13.24 9.85 -15.81
C PHE A 233 -12.48 11.02 -16.42
N LYS A 234 -12.46 12.19 -15.76
CA LYS A 234 -11.77 13.40 -16.23
C LYS A 234 -10.31 13.50 -15.78
N THR A 235 -9.84 12.55 -15.01
CA THR A 235 -8.50 12.57 -14.42
C THR A 235 -7.59 11.48 -14.96
N ARG A 236 -6.28 11.71 -14.90
CA ARG A 236 -5.27 10.74 -15.35
C ARG A 236 -5.27 9.48 -14.46
N GLY A 237 -4.69 8.41 -14.99
CA GLY A 237 -4.55 7.12 -14.32
C GLY A 237 -5.62 6.12 -14.75
N GLN A 238 -5.32 4.84 -14.52
CA GLN A 238 -6.18 3.74 -14.93
C GLN A 238 -7.49 3.71 -14.13
N ILE A 239 -8.56 3.34 -14.82
CA ILE A 239 -9.88 3.08 -14.24
C ILE A 239 -10.29 1.68 -14.67
N TRP A 240 -10.65 0.84 -13.71
CA TRP A 240 -11.19 -0.48 -13.97
C TRP A 240 -12.66 -0.51 -13.61
N LEU A 241 -13.48 -0.88 -14.59
CA LEU A 241 -14.91 -1.11 -14.38
C LEU A 241 -15.11 -2.62 -14.21
N LEU A 242 -15.56 -3.05 -13.04
CA LEU A 242 -15.91 -4.44 -12.78
C LEU A 242 -17.43 -4.56 -12.93
N SER A 243 -17.86 -5.05 -14.10
CA SER A 243 -19.26 -5.06 -14.54
C SER A 243 -19.79 -6.48 -14.71
N GLU A 244 -21.09 -6.67 -14.47
CA GLU A 244 -21.78 -7.94 -14.76
C GLU A 244 -22.27 -8.01 -16.22
N THR A 245 -22.16 -6.89 -16.96
CA THR A 245 -22.51 -6.80 -18.39
C THR A 245 -21.35 -6.24 -19.19
N ASN A 246 -21.29 -6.59 -20.49
CA ASN A 246 -20.31 -6.03 -21.40
C ASN A 246 -20.52 -4.53 -21.59
N LEU A 247 -19.44 -3.78 -21.62
CA LEU A 247 -19.46 -2.38 -21.97
C LEU A 247 -19.60 -2.22 -23.49
N THR A 248 -20.62 -1.49 -23.92
CA THR A 248 -20.93 -1.26 -25.35
C THR A 248 -20.55 0.16 -25.80
N GLN A 249 -20.29 1.04 -24.86
CA GLN A 249 -19.93 2.44 -25.14
C GLN A 249 -18.43 2.58 -25.36
N ASN A 250 -18.04 3.49 -26.24
CA ASN A 250 -16.65 3.89 -26.37
C ASN A 250 -16.28 4.84 -25.22
N VAL A 251 -15.27 4.45 -24.43
CA VAL A 251 -14.76 5.19 -23.28
C VAL A 251 -13.29 5.52 -23.47
N GLY A 252 -12.72 6.37 -22.63
CA GLY A 252 -11.31 6.74 -22.73
C GLY A 252 -10.35 5.54 -22.68
N GLU A 253 -9.19 5.64 -23.33
CA GLU A 253 -8.17 4.59 -23.41
C GLU A 253 -7.64 4.15 -22.02
N ASN A 254 -7.78 4.98 -21.00
CA ASN A 254 -7.40 4.67 -19.63
C ASN A 254 -8.46 3.89 -18.86
N VAL A 255 -9.57 3.49 -19.49
CA VAL A 255 -10.67 2.73 -18.89
C VAL A 255 -10.65 1.29 -19.40
N CYS A 256 -10.49 0.33 -18.49
CA CYS A 256 -10.60 -1.10 -18.78
C CYS A 256 -11.89 -1.64 -18.17
N CYS A 257 -12.67 -2.41 -18.91
CA CYS A 257 -13.87 -3.08 -18.39
C CYS A 257 -13.63 -4.59 -18.30
N TYR A 258 -13.74 -5.13 -17.11
CA TYR A 258 -13.71 -6.57 -16.83
C TYR A 258 -15.12 -7.05 -16.58
N THR A 259 -15.52 -8.14 -17.26
CA THR A 259 -16.88 -8.67 -17.18
C THR A 259 -16.90 -10.03 -16.51
N ALA A 260 -17.81 -10.22 -15.58
CA ALA A 260 -18.11 -11.49 -14.92
C ALA A 260 -19.60 -11.60 -14.64
N SER A 261 -20.15 -12.81 -14.56
CA SER A 261 -21.57 -13.04 -14.25
C SER A 261 -22.00 -12.44 -12.91
N LYS A 262 -21.06 -12.36 -11.95
CA LYS A 262 -21.21 -11.70 -10.66
C LYS A 262 -19.82 -11.37 -10.11
N TRP A 263 -19.65 -10.16 -9.63
CA TRP A 263 -18.45 -9.75 -8.91
C TRP A 263 -18.63 -9.96 -7.41
N THR A 264 -17.76 -10.78 -6.83
CA THR A 264 -17.63 -11.00 -5.39
C THR A 264 -16.27 -10.46 -4.92
N PRO A 265 -16.07 -10.18 -3.62
CA PRO A 265 -14.76 -9.80 -3.09
C PRO A 265 -13.65 -10.77 -3.50
N GLN A 266 -13.90 -12.09 -3.51
CA GLN A 266 -12.93 -13.11 -3.91
C GLN A 266 -12.48 -12.90 -5.36
N LYS A 267 -13.42 -12.68 -6.31
CA LYS A 267 -13.10 -12.44 -7.72
C LYS A 267 -12.34 -11.12 -7.92
N VAL A 268 -12.67 -10.09 -7.15
CA VAL A 268 -11.93 -8.82 -7.17
C VAL A 268 -10.48 -9.06 -6.75
N ILE A 269 -10.27 -9.75 -5.65
CA ILE A 269 -8.94 -10.07 -5.11
C ILE A 269 -8.15 -10.94 -6.08
N GLN A 270 -8.78 -11.95 -6.69
CA GLN A 270 -8.16 -12.79 -7.70
C GLN A 270 -7.68 -11.97 -8.90
N LEU A 271 -8.55 -11.12 -9.47
CA LEU A 271 -8.18 -10.24 -10.59
C LEU A 271 -6.98 -9.35 -10.25
N LEU A 272 -6.96 -8.77 -9.05
CA LEU A 272 -5.86 -7.93 -8.61
C LEU A 272 -4.56 -8.72 -8.46
N ALA A 273 -4.62 -9.93 -7.91
CA ALA A 273 -3.46 -10.82 -7.78
C ALA A 273 -2.89 -11.22 -9.15
N GLU A 274 -3.74 -11.55 -10.12
CA GLU A 274 -3.35 -11.85 -11.50
C GLU A 274 -2.62 -10.69 -12.20
N HIS A 275 -2.88 -9.45 -11.77
CA HIS A 275 -2.22 -8.25 -12.25
C HIS A 275 -1.09 -7.75 -11.30
N GLU A 276 -0.65 -8.57 -10.36
CA GLU A 276 0.41 -8.26 -9.38
C GLU A 276 0.13 -6.99 -8.54
N ILE A 277 -1.14 -6.65 -8.34
CA ILE A 277 -1.56 -5.54 -7.46
C ILE A 277 -1.53 -6.05 -6.03
N GLN A 278 -0.69 -5.43 -5.21
CA GLN A 278 -0.35 -5.91 -3.86
C GLN A 278 -1.23 -5.32 -2.76
N SER A 279 -1.94 -4.21 -3.04
CA SER A 279 -2.76 -3.54 -2.05
C SER A 279 -4.05 -2.95 -2.63
N LEU A 280 -5.14 -3.12 -1.87
CA LEU A 280 -6.47 -2.61 -2.21
C LEU A 280 -7.02 -1.78 -1.05
N LEU A 281 -7.40 -0.54 -1.33
CA LEU A 281 -8.20 0.31 -0.45
C LEU A 281 -9.66 0.27 -0.87
N VAL A 282 -10.53 -0.30 -0.04
CA VAL A 282 -11.99 -0.29 -0.24
C VAL A 282 -12.56 0.95 0.45
N GLU A 283 -12.97 1.96 -0.33
CA GLU A 283 -13.53 3.21 0.21
C GLU A 283 -15.07 3.27 0.10
N GLY A 284 -15.66 2.24 -0.40
CA GLY A 284 -16.85 2.24 -0.66
C GLY A 284 -18.19 2.03 -0.84
N GLY A 285 -19.08 2.60 -0.08
CA GLY A 285 -20.51 2.35 -0.02
C GLY A 285 -20.84 1.20 0.94
N SER A 286 -21.85 1.43 1.76
CA SER A 286 -22.27 0.55 2.85
C SER A 286 -22.44 -0.93 2.43
N ASN A 287 -23.01 -1.16 1.24
CA ASN A 287 -23.21 -2.52 0.69
C ASN A 287 -21.88 -3.18 0.26
N VAL A 288 -20.96 -2.43 -0.32
CA VAL A 288 -19.62 -2.94 -0.71
C VAL A 288 -18.84 -3.30 0.55
N GLN A 289 -18.89 -2.43 1.56
CA GLN A 289 -18.26 -2.68 2.86
C GLN A 289 -18.81 -3.97 3.50
N ALA A 290 -20.13 -4.14 3.50
CA ALA A 290 -20.77 -5.34 4.04
C ALA A 290 -20.33 -6.61 3.30
N GLN A 291 -20.22 -6.57 1.96
CA GLN A 291 -19.74 -7.71 1.17
C GLN A 291 -18.30 -8.08 1.53
N PHE A 292 -17.40 -7.11 1.69
CA PHE A 292 -16.02 -7.39 2.07
C PHE A 292 -15.93 -7.89 3.52
N ILE A 293 -16.63 -7.27 4.46
CA ILE A 293 -16.65 -7.69 5.89
C ILE A 293 -17.20 -9.10 6.05
N ALA A 294 -18.19 -9.52 5.22
CA ALA A 294 -18.74 -10.86 5.24
C ALA A 294 -17.77 -11.94 4.74
N THR A 295 -16.56 -11.56 4.36
CA THR A 295 -15.48 -12.47 3.96
C THR A 295 -14.29 -12.34 4.90
N ASP A 296 -13.41 -13.33 4.88
CA ASP A 296 -12.13 -13.25 5.61
C ASP A 296 -11.02 -12.53 4.84
N LEU A 297 -11.40 -11.64 3.90
CA LEU A 297 -10.45 -10.97 3.00
C LEU A 297 -10.04 -9.57 3.47
N VAL A 298 -10.70 -8.99 4.49
CA VAL A 298 -10.33 -7.69 5.04
C VAL A 298 -9.22 -7.86 6.07
N ASP A 299 -8.05 -7.33 5.78
CA ASP A 299 -6.86 -7.45 6.64
C ASP A 299 -6.74 -6.30 7.64
N GLU A 300 -7.14 -5.09 7.21
CA GLU A 300 -7.12 -3.89 8.05
C GLU A 300 -8.41 -3.08 7.88
N ILE A 301 -8.91 -2.50 8.98
CA ILE A 301 -10.00 -1.54 8.95
C ILE A 301 -9.49 -0.20 9.48
N VAL A 302 -9.76 0.87 8.73
CA VAL A 302 -9.47 2.25 9.12
C VAL A 302 -10.78 3.03 9.19
N THR A 303 -11.19 3.37 10.40
CA THR A 303 -12.45 4.08 10.64
C THR A 303 -12.18 5.49 11.12
N TYR A 304 -12.87 6.46 10.51
CA TYR A 304 -12.92 7.85 10.97
C TYR A 304 -14.26 8.10 11.65
N ILE A 305 -14.23 8.47 12.91
CA ILE A 305 -15.43 8.78 13.70
C ILE A 305 -15.51 10.29 13.88
N THR A 306 -16.63 10.88 13.51
CA THR A 306 -16.91 12.30 13.63
C THR A 306 -17.96 12.56 14.71
N PRO A 307 -17.90 13.67 15.46
CA PRO A 307 -18.84 13.99 16.55
C PRO A 307 -20.21 14.49 16.03
N LEU A 308 -20.74 13.84 15.01
CA LEU A 308 -22.07 14.09 14.45
C LEU A 308 -23.02 12.94 14.80
N VAL A 309 -24.31 13.24 14.90
CA VAL A 309 -25.40 12.27 15.06
C VAL A 309 -26.34 12.41 13.88
N LEU A 310 -26.57 11.36 13.13
CA LEU A 310 -27.45 11.36 11.95
C LEU A 310 -28.80 10.70 12.21
N GLY A 311 -28.90 9.83 13.24
CA GLY A 311 -30.15 9.24 13.67
C GLY A 311 -30.65 8.04 12.87
N GLY A 312 -31.71 7.42 13.35
CA GLY A 312 -32.31 6.13 13.05
C GLY A 312 -32.19 5.60 11.62
N THR A 313 -32.92 6.15 10.64
CA THR A 313 -32.99 5.63 9.26
C THR A 313 -31.84 6.08 8.35
N ALA A 314 -30.88 6.86 8.86
CA ALA A 314 -29.67 7.22 8.14
C ALA A 314 -28.86 5.96 7.76
N LEU A 315 -28.11 6.02 6.64
CA LEU A 315 -27.39 4.88 6.10
C LEU A 315 -26.29 4.42 7.05
N PRO A 316 -26.33 3.16 7.56
CA PRO A 316 -25.28 2.64 8.45
C PRO A 316 -23.95 2.46 7.70
N ALA A 317 -22.85 2.43 8.46
CA ALA A 317 -21.53 2.19 7.91
C ALA A 317 -21.44 0.85 7.16
N VAL A 318 -22.08 -0.17 7.69
CA VAL A 318 -22.15 -1.52 7.11
C VAL A 318 -23.61 -1.91 7.00
N TYR A 319 -24.09 -2.07 5.77
CA TYR A 319 -25.48 -2.46 5.48
C TYR A 319 -25.53 -3.79 4.74
N GLY A 320 -25.92 -4.82 5.42
CA GLY A 320 -26.01 -6.18 4.90
C GLY A 320 -26.60 -7.14 5.93
N GLN A 321 -26.47 -8.44 5.68
CA GLN A 321 -26.84 -9.46 6.66
C GLN A 321 -25.85 -9.45 7.83
N ALA A 322 -26.34 -9.83 9.01
CA ALA A 322 -25.48 -10.06 10.15
C ALA A 322 -24.45 -11.17 9.84
N LEU A 323 -23.26 -11.02 10.38
CA LEU A 323 -22.25 -12.06 10.26
C LEU A 323 -22.70 -13.31 11.05
N ALA A 324 -22.42 -14.48 10.48
CA ALA A 324 -22.67 -15.76 11.17
C ALA A 324 -21.76 -15.90 12.41
N GLU A 325 -20.54 -15.40 12.31
CA GLU A 325 -19.53 -15.39 13.39
C GLU A 325 -18.94 -13.99 13.56
N ILE A 326 -18.53 -13.67 14.78
CA ILE A 326 -17.92 -12.37 15.09
C ILE A 326 -16.49 -12.34 14.53
N SER A 327 -16.18 -11.35 13.69
CA SER A 327 -14.81 -11.10 13.24
C SER A 327 -14.03 -10.32 14.28
N HIS A 328 -12.82 -10.79 14.61
CA HIS A 328 -11.95 -10.18 15.62
C HIS A 328 -10.77 -9.50 14.97
N TYR A 329 -10.54 -8.25 15.36
CA TYR A 329 -9.41 -7.42 14.97
C TYR A 329 -8.66 -6.95 16.22
N GLN A 330 -7.38 -6.67 16.08
CA GLN A 330 -6.56 -6.08 17.13
C GLN A 330 -6.35 -4.60 16.86
N LEU A 331 -6.46 -3.78 17.91
CA LEU A 331 -6.21 -2.34 17.82
C LEU A 331 -4.73 -2.08 17.51
N LEU A 332 -4.48 -1.32 16.45
CA LEU A 332 -3.14 -0.84 16.09
C LEU A 332 -2.87 0.56 16.66
N ASP A 333 -3.73 1.51 16.32
CA ASP A 333 -3.61 2.87 16.84
C ASP A 333 -4.95 3.59 16.90
N VAL A 334 -4.98 4.64 17.72
CA VAL A 334 -6.06 5.64 17.80
C VAL A 334 -5.41 7.00 17.66
N LYS A 335 -5.88 7.82 16.73
CA LYS A 335 -5.33 9.14 16.46
C LYS A 335 -6.41 10.22 16.44
N SER A 336 -6.23 11.28 17.21
CA SER A 336 -7.04 12.48 17.10
C SER A 336 -6.67 13.28 15.84
N LEU A 337 -7.67 13.73 15.10
CA LEU A 337 -7.57 14.52 13.88
C LEU A 337 -8.49 15.75 13.99
N ASN A 338 -8.12 16.67 14.85
CA ASN A 338 -8.94 17.79 15.35
C ASN A 338 -10.19 17.27 16.08
N GLN A 339 -11.38 17.40 15.49
CA GLN A 339 -12.64 16.89 16.06
C GLN A 339 -12.91 15.43 15.73
N ASP A 340 -12.25 14.89 14.72
CA ASP A 340 -12.42 13.51 14.30
C ASP A 340 -11.44 12.58 15.01
N VAL A 341 -11.79 11.30 15.09
CA VAL A 341 -10.90 10.24 15.60
C VAL A 341 -10.71 9.19 14.52
N ARG A 342 -9.45 8.86 14.20
CA ARG A 342 -9.12 7.69 13.40
C ARG A 342 -8.82 6.51 14.31
N ILE A 343 -9.45 5.37 14.04
CA ILE A 343 -9.15 4.08 14.64
C ILE A 343 -8.63 3.14 13.55
N ARG A 344 -7.50 2.47 13.80
CA ARG A 344 -6.97 1.42 12.95
C ARG A 344 -6.96 0.11 13.70
N VAL A 345 -7.51 -0.91 13.07
CA VAL A 345 -7.50 -2.28 13.59
C VAL A 345 -7.04 -3.23 12.49
N ARG A 346 -6.32 -4.28 12.85
CA ARG A 346 -5.81 -5.28 11.90
C ARG A 346 -6.17 -6.68 12.38
N ARG A 347 -6.38 -7.60 11.44
CA ARG A 347 -6.62 -9.00 11.74
C ARG A 347 -5.38 -9.61 12.43
N LYS A 348 -5.58 -10.44 13.45
CA LYS A 348 -4.47 -11.00 14.23
C LYS A 348 -3.44 -11.74 13.38
N GLU A 349 -3.89 -12.51 12.40
CA GLU A 349 -3.05 -13.30 11.50
C GLU A 349 -2.15 -12.43 10.58
N CYS A 350 -2.48 -11.14 10.46
CA CYS A 350 -1.71 -10.16 9.68
C CYS A 350 -0.75 -9.33 10.53
N LEU A 351 -0.68 -9.59 11.83
CA LEU A 351 0.31 -8.98 12.72
C LEU A 351 1.55 -9.85 12.70
N GLN A 352 2.61 -9.33 12.11
CA GLN A 352 3.94 -9.93 12.23
C GLN A 352 4.43 -9.67 13.66
N GLU A 353 4.73 -10.72 14.41
CA GLU A 353 5.37 -10.65 15.73
C GLU A 353 6.80 -10.10 15.64
#